data_e4487c11f5b85ae50546ae4ac8bab304
#
_entry.id   e4487c11f5b85ae50546ae4ac8bab304
#
_cell.length_a   1.000
_cell.length_b   1.000
_cell.length_c   1.000
_cell.angle_alpha   90.00
_cell.angle_beta   90.00
_cell.angle_gamma   90.00
#
_symmetry.space_group_name_H-M   'P 1'
#
loop_
_entity.id
_entity.type
_entity.pdbx_description
1 polymer ?
#
loop_
_entity_poly.entity_id
_entity_poly.type
_entity_poly.pdbx_seq_one_letter_code
_entity_poly.pdbx_strand_id
1 'polypeptide(L)'
;MLDEVWNDLSASAQAVIDKQGVAYTDQEGDLVTSIVGGKECVFASLTPFPSSKGDGSTKPCWLCMLEKAARNKANFQFSILNSQFVKPISCALYPIRVKQFSNGLVGLNYNRWTICEGARKKGRELKLPVYRFLKDPLIRRFGEEWYQELCDFAESTLLSNK
;
A
#
# COMPACT_ATOMS: atom_id res chain seq x y z
N MET A 1 0.31 -16.20 8.06
CA MET A 1 -0.10 -14.87 7.51
C MET A 1 -1.61 -14.77 7.39
N LEU A 2 -2.28 -15.62 6.61
CA LEU A 2 -3.74 -15.58 6.48
C LEU A 2 -4.43 -15.90 7.83
N ASP A 3 -3.99 -16.93 8.52
CA ASP A 3 -4.53 -17.35 9.82
C ASP A 3 -4.53 -16.25 10.88
N GLU A 4 -3.55 -15.37 10.82
CA GLU A 4 -3.41 -14.26 11.79
C GLU A 4 -4.43 -13.14 11.59
N VAL A 5 -4.94 -12.98 10.39
CA VAL A 5 -5.90 -11.93 10.04
C VAL A 5 -7.29 -12.48 9.73
N TRP A 6 -7.44 -13.80 9.70
CA TRP A 6 -8.69 -14.45 9.29
C TRP A 6 -9.92 -13.94 10.05
N ASN A 7 -9.82 -13.85 11.35
CA ASN A 7 -10.91 -13.38 12.21
C ASN A 7 -11.19 -11.86 12.12
N ASP A 8 -10.26 -11.11 11.56
CA ASP A 8 -10.43 -9.67 11.30
C ASP A 8 -11.09 -9.39 9.92
N LEU A 9 -11.22 -10.42 9.07
CA LEU A 9 -11.83 -10.30 7.75
C LEU A 9 -13.36 -10.38 7.84
N SER A 10 -14.03 -9.69 6.91
CA SER A 10 -15.49 -9.84 6.78
C SER A 10 -15.87 -11.24 6.30
N ALA A 11 -17.07 -11.72 6.65
CA ALA A 11 -17.59 -13.01 6.18
C ALA A 11 -17.61 -13.11 4.65
N SER A 12 -17.90 -12.00 3.96
CA SER A 12 -17.84 -11.93 2.49
C SER A 12 -16.43 -12.11 1.95
N ALA A 13 -15.42 -11.55 2.63
CA ALA A 13 -14.03 -11.72 2.25
C ALA A 13 -13.54 -13.15 2.48
N GLN A 14 -13.90 -13.75 3.60
CA GLN A 14 -13.61 -15.16 3.91
C GLN A 14 -14.20 -16.09 2.83
N ALA A 15 -15.48 -15.89 2.47
CA ALA A 15 -16.14 -16.68 1.42
C ALA A 15 -15.48 -16.55 0.04
N VAL A 16 -14.98 -15.36 -0.30
CA VAL A 16 -14.22 -15.15 -1.54
C VAL A 16 -12.88 -15.88 -1.48
N ILE A 17 -12.17 -15.81 -0.35
CA ILE A 17 -10.87 -16.48 -0.17
C ILE A 17 -11.04 -18.01 -0.24
N ASP A 18 -12.07 -18.57 0.39
CA ASP A 18 -12.37 -20.01 0.36
C ASP A 18 -12.67 -20.48 -1.08
N LYS A 19 -13.32 -19.65 -1.88
CA LYS A 19 -13.72 -20.00 -3.24
C LYS A 19 -12.59 -19.87 -4.27
N GLN A 20 -11.78 -18.83 -4.20
CA GLN A 20 -10.82 -18.48 -5.27
C GLN A 20 -9.41 -18.12 -4.76
N GLY A 21 -9.19 -18.22 -3.44
CA GLY A 21 -7.91 -17.85 -2.84
C GLY A 21 -7.74 -16.35 -2.59
N VAL A 22 -6.61 -15.99 -2.01
CA VAL A 22 -6.25 -14.61 -1.63
C VAL A 22 -5.86 -13.73 -2.82
N ALA A 23 -5.50 -14.34 -3.94
CA ALA A 23 -5.02 -13.67 -5.14
C ALA A 23 -5.41 -14.45 -6.39
N TYR A 24 -5.49 -13.76 -7.51
CA TYR A 24 -5.74 -14.34 -8.83
C TYR A 24 -4.93 -13.57 -9.89
N THR A 25 -4.77 -14.19 -11.06
CA THR A 25 -4.14 -13.53 -12.22
C THR A 25 -5.24 -12.79 -12.99
N ASP A 26 -5.06 -11.49 -13.17
CA ASP A 26 -6.01 -10.67 -13.91
C ASP A 26 -5.86 -10.81 -15.44
N GLN A 27 -6.67 -10.06 -16.20
CA GLN A 27 -6.65 -10.12 -17.68
C GLN A 27 -5.34 -9.58 -18.29
N GLU A 28 -4.58 -8.79 -17.55
CA GLU A 28 -3.28 -8.26 -17.98
C GLU A 28 -2.12 -9.20 -17.61
N GLY A 29 -2.42 -10.33 -16.96
CA GLY A 29 -1.44 -11.33 -16.50
C GLY A 29 -0.79 -10.98 -15.18
N ASP A 30 -1.24 -9.94 -14.47
CA ASP A 30 -0.71 -9.53 -13.19
C ASP A 30 -1.36 -10.31 -12.04
N LEU A 31 -0.56 -10.72 -11.05
CA LEU A 31 -1.08 -11.33 -9.82
C LEU A 31 -1.61 -10.23 -8.89
N VAL A 32 -2.92 -10.24 -8.71
CA VAL A 32 -3.65 -9.24 -7.90
C VAL A 32 -4.39 -9.90 -6.74
N THR A 33 -4.62 -9.14 -5.67
CA THR A 33 -5.42 -9.63 -4.53
C THR A 33 -6.88 -9.82 -4.92
N SER A 34 -7.50 -10.88 -4.42
CA SER A 34 -8.93 -11.12 -4.63
C SER A 34 -9.79 -9.97 -4.09
N ILE A 35 -10.93 -9.75 -4.72
CA ILE A 35 -11.83 -8.63 -4.43
C ILE A 35 -13.23 -9.11 -4.08
N VAL A 36 -13.88 -8.41 -3.15
CA VAL A 36 -15.25 -8.64 -2.70
C VAL A 36 -16.18 -7.74 -3.50
N GLY A 37 -17.20 -8.30 -4.10
CA GLY A 37 -18.24 -7.55 -4.81
C GLY A 37 -17.71 -6.64 -5.94
N GLY A 38 -16.55 -6.95 -6.49
CA GLY A 38 -15.91 -6.16 -7.55
C GLY A 38 -15.32 -4.81 -7.10
N LYS A 39 -15.20 -4.57 -5.79
CA LYS A 39 -14.81 -3.26 -5.24
C LYS A 39 -13.70 -3.33 -4.19
N GLU A 40 -13.90 -4.08 -3.12
CA GLU A 40 -13.00 -4.07 -1.97
C GLU A 40 -12.01 -5.22 -2.04
N CYS A 41 -10.74 -4.96 -1.69
CA CYS A 41 -9.75 -6.02 -1.47
C CYS A 41 -10.19 -6.93 -0.32
N VAL A 42 -10.01 -8.26 -0.44
CA VAL A 42 -10.34 -9.24 0.62
C VAL A 42 -9.67 -8.94 1.96
N PHE A 43 -8.57 -8.22 1.97
CA PHE A 43 -7.88 -7.78 3.19
C PHE A 43 -8.35 -6.40 3.71
N ALA A 44 -9.30 -5.75 3.06
CA ALA A 44 -9.87 -4.50 3.54
C ALA A 44 -11.04 -4.77 4.49
N SER A 45 -11.02 -4.11 5.65
CA SER A 45 -12.12 -4.19 6.63
C SER A 45 -12.45 -2.81 7.16
N LEU A 46 -13.75 -2.56 7.35
CA LEU A 46 -14.25 -1.31 7.91
C LEU A 46 -14.15 -1.39 9.44
N THR A 47 -13.26 -0.62 10.02
CA THR A 47 -13.00 -0.63 11.46
C THR A 47 -13.20 0.75 12.08
N PRO A 48 -13.61 0.83 13.36
CA PRO A 48 -13.57 2.09 14.10
C PRO A 48 -12.14 2.60 14.18
N PHE A 49 -11.91 3.85 13.80
CA PHE A 49 -10.60 4.51 13.89
C PHE A 49 -10.73 5.81 14.67
N PRO A 50 -9.78 6.15 15.56
CA PRO A 50 -9.83 7.39 16.32
C PRO A 50 -9.99 8.60 15.40
N SER A 51 -10.91 9.50 15.77
CA SER A 51 -11.09 10.76 15.06
C SER A 51 -9.89 11.67 15.30
N SER A 52 -9.46 12.39 14.27
CA SER A 52 -8.40 13.40 14.40
C SER A 52 -8.75 14.60 15.28
N LYS A 53 -9.99 14.64 15.80
CA LYS A 53 -10.48 15.74 16.65
C LYS A 53 -10.01 15.66 18.12
N GLY A 54 -9.44 14.53 18.54
CA GLY A 54 -8.99 14.35 19.93
C GLY A 54 -10.12 14.26 20.98
N ASP A 55 -11.37 14.14 20.53
CA ASP A 55 -12.58 14.09 21.38
C ASP A 55 -12.97 12.68 21.84
N GLY A 56 -12.09 11.68 21.60
CA GLY A 56 -12.35 10.27 21.88
C GLY A 56 -13.35 9.60 20.92
N SER A 57 -13.91 10.32 19.96
CA SER A 57 -14.82 9.77 18.97
C SER A 57 -14.07 8.88 17.97
N THR A 58 -14.76 7.86 17.45
CA THR A 58 -14.26 7.01 16.36
C THR A 58 -15.08 7.22 15.11
N LYS A 59 -14.41 7.09 13.95
CA LYS A 59 -15.07 7.06 12.64
C LYS A 59 -14.78 5.75 11.95
N PRO A 60 -15.75 5.19 11.21
CA PRO A 60 -15.46 4.03 10.38
C PRO A 60 -14.41 4.37 9.33
N CYS A 61 -13.36 3.57 9.26
CA CYS A 61 -12.27 3.73 8.31
C CYS A 61 -11.92 2.37 7.69
N TRP A 62 -11.70 2.36 6.38
CA TRP A 62 -11.19 1.18 5.69
C TRP A 62 -9.71 0.99 5.99
N LEU A 63 -9.37 -0.14 6.60
CA LEU A 63 -8.00 -0.51 6.90
C LEU A 63 -7.62 -1.83 6.23
N CYS A 64 -6.35 -1.94 5.87
CA CYS A 64 -5.78 -3.22 5.44
C CYS A 64 -5.46 -4.07 6.67
N MET A 65 -6.06 -5.23 6.80
CA MET A 65 -5.86 -6.12 7.96
C MET A 65 -4.43 -6.67 8.01
N LEU A 66 -3.80 -6.86 6.86
CA LEU A 66 -2.37 -7.22 6.81
C LEU A 66 -1.49 -6.13 7.43
N GLU A 67 -1.77 -4.87 7.12
CA GLU A 67 -1.02 -3.74 7.70
C GLU A 67 -1.31 -3.57 9.19
N LYS A 68 -2.57 -3.75 9.62
CA LYS A 68 -2.96 -3.72 11.04
C LYS A 68 -2.21 -4.78 11.83
N ALA A 69 -2.15 -6.03 11.34
CA ALA A 69 -1.43 -7.12 11.99
C ALA A 69 0.08 -6.84 12.07
N ALA A 70 0.68 -6.31 10.99
CA ALA A 70 2.09 -5.95 10.99
C ALA A 70 2.43 -4.86 12.01
N ARG A 71 1.58 -3.83 12.13
CA ARG A 71 1.75 -2.74 13.11
C ARG A 71 1.62 -3.24 14.55
N ASN A 72 0.67 -4.13 14.82
CA ASN A 72 0.47 -4.70 16.16
C ASN A 72 1.70 -5.52 16.61
N LYS A 73 2.34 -6.25 15.69
CA LYS A 73 3.58 -6.98 15.98
C LYS A 73 4.78 -6.05 16.20
N ALA A 74 4.89 -4.97 15.43
CA ALA A 74 5.97 -3.99 15.59
C ALA A 74 5.93 -3.27 16.96
N ASN A 75 4.74 -3.05 17.51
CA ASN A 75 4.59 -2.47 18.86
C ASN A 75 5.03 -3.41 19.98
N PHE A 76 5.17 -4.72 19.73
CA PHE A 76 5.62 -5.70 20.71
C PHE A 76 7.13 -5.90 20.70
N GLN A 77 7.84 -5.59 19.63
CA GLN A 77 9.32 -5.60 19.59
C GLN A 77 9.83 -4.61 18.53
N PHE A 78 10.63 -3.69 19.01
CA PHE A 78 11.36 -2.62 18.34
C PHE A 78 12.20 -3.13 17.15
N SER A 79 11.59 -3.49 16.04
CA SER A 79 12.31 -3.67 14.75
C SER A 79 11.36 -3.87 13.57
N ILE A 80 11.08 -2.78 12.87
CA ILE A 80 10.45 -2.79 11.53
C ILE A 80 11.27 -3.62 10.53
N LEU A 81 12.56 -3.81 10.79
CA LEU A 81 13.49 -4.55 9.93
C LEU A 81 13.41 -6.08 10.08
N ASN A 82 12.81 -6.61 11.14
CA ASN A 82 12.76 -8.05 11.44
C ASN A 82 11.34 -8.65 11.44
N SER A 83 10.28 -7.92 11.10
CA SER A 83 8.98 -8.55 11.00
C SER A 83 8.89 -9.37 9.71
N GLN A 84 8.78 -10.70 9.84
CA GLN A 84 8.50 -11.62 8.72
C GLN A 84 7.16 -11.33 8.03
N PHE A 85 6.38 -10.40 8.59
CA PHE A 85 5.06 -10.04 8.12
C PHE A 85 5.10 -8.67 7.44
N VAL A 86 5.19 -8.68 6.13
CA VAL A 86 5.27 -7.45 5.34
C VAL A 86 4.13 -7.42 4.34
N LYS A 87 3.39 -6.30 4.31
CA LYS A 87 2.38 -6.02 3.28
C LYS A 87 2.94 -6.32 1.88
N PRO A 88 2.18 -6.96 0.96
CA PRO A 88 2.63 -7.21 -0.41
C PRO A 88 3.21 -5.96 -1.05
N ILE A 89 4.31 -6.12 -1.78
CA ILE A 89 5.06 -4.96 -2.29
C ILE A 89 4.23 -4.07 -3.22
N SER A 90 3.39 -4.66 -4.07
CA SER A 90 2.47 -3.93 -4.94
C SER A 90 1.48 -3.06 -4.15
N CYS A 91 0.97 -3.58 -3.02
CA CYS A 91 0.09 -2.83 -2.14
C CYS A 91 0.82 -1.72 -1.37
N ALA A 92 2.09 -1.97 -0.99
CA ALA A 92 2.89 -0.98 -0.26
C ALA A 92 3.34 0.17 -1.17
N LEU A 93 3.59 -0.10 -2.44
CA LEU A 93 3.99 0.89 -3.45
C LEU A 93 2.81 1.74 -3.97
N TYR A 94 1.55 1.30 -3.76
CA TYR A 94 0.42 2.07 -4.27
C TYR A 94 0.45 3.53 -3.74
N PRO A 95 0.28 4.54 -4.60
CA PRO A 95 -0.29 4.54 -5.96
C PRO A 95 0.72 4.32 -7.11
N ILE A 96 1.95 3.94 -6.83
CA ILE A 96 2.91 3.57 -7.88
C ILE A 96 2.65 2.12 -8.31
N ARG A 97 2.35 1.93 -9.61
CA ARG A 97 2.25 0.63 -10.25
C ARG A 97 3.57 0.31 -10.93
N VAL A 98 4.05 -0.90 -10.73
CA VAL A 98 5.29 -1.40 -11.34
C VAL A 98 4.92 -2.40 -12.43
N LYS A 99 5.39 -2.20 -13.65
CA LYS A 99 5.23 -3.15 -14.75
C LYS A 99 6.60 -3.60 -15.25
N GLN A 100 6.78 -4.89 -15.33
CA GLN A 100 7.98 -5.47 -15.95
C GLN A 100 7.68 -5.78 -17.39
N PHE A 101 8.53 -5.29 -18.29
CA PHE A 101 8.41 -5.52 -19.73
C PHE A 101 9.25 -6.73 -20.16
N SER A 102 8.89 -7.34 -21.29
CA SER A 102 9.57 -8.51 -21.84
C SER A 102 11.03 -8.26 -22.21
N ASN A 103 11.42 -7.02 -22.46
CA ASN A 103 12.80 -6.60 -22.75
C ASN A 103 13.64 -6.37 -21.46
N GLY A 104 13.12 -6.75 -20.28
CA GLY A 104 13.80 -6.59 -19.00
C GLY A 104 13.67 -5.19 -18.36
N LEU A 105 13.08 -4.23 -19.07
CA LEU A 105 12.83 -2.90 -18.50
C LEU A 105 11.71 -2.94 -17.44
N VAL A 106 11.82 -2.07 -16.44
CA VAL A 106 10.82 -1.86 -15.40
C VAL A 106 10.23 -0.47 -15.53
N GLY A 107 8.93 -0.41 -15.77
CA GLY A 107 8.18 0.84 -15.82
C GLY A 107 7.51 1.16 -14.50
N LEU A 108 7.55 2.42 -14.11
CA LEU A 108 6.83 2.95 -12.95
C LEU A 108 5.75 3.91 -13.45
N ASN A 109 4.52 3.68 -13.00
CA ASN A 109 3.38 4.53 -13.38
C ASN A 109 2.62 4.99 -12.13
N TYR A 110 2.29 6.28 -12.08
CA TYR A 110 1.46 6.84 -11.02
C TYR A 110 -0.02 6.66 -11.35
N ASN A 111 -0.71 5.80 -10.61
CA ASN A 111 -2.14 5.56 -10.78
C ASN A 111 -2.97 6.69 -10.15
N ARG A 112 -3.59 7.53 -11.00
CA ARG A 112 -4.49 8.61 -10.56
C ARG A 112 -5.91 8.11 -10.41
N TRP A 113 -6.22 7.59 -9.26
CA TRP A 113 -7.59 7.19 -8.94
C TRP A 113 -8.31 8.26 -8.11
N THR A 114 -9.62 8.41 -8.33
CA THR A 114 -10.45 9.43 -7.64
C THR A 114 -10.48 9.22 -6.13
N ILE A 115 -10.49 7.97 -5.66
CA ILE A 115 -10.43 7.63 -4.23
C ILE A 115 -9.19 8.21 -3.52
N CYS A 116 -8.11 8.48 -4.26
CA CYS A 116 -6.89 9.07 -3.73
C CYS A 116 -6.87 10.61 -3.76
N GLU A 117 -7.98 11.27 -4.10
CA GLU A 117 -8.02 12.73 -4.24
C GLU A 117 -7.68 13.45 -2.93
N GLY A 118 -8.24 12.97 -1.81
CA GLY A 118 -7.94 13.51 -0.47
C GLY A 118 -6.47 13.40 -0.12
N ALA A 119 -5.83 12.24 -0.40
CA ALA A 119 -4.40 12.04 -0.18
C ALA A 119 -3.54 12.96 -1.05
N ARG A 120 -3.91 13.15 -2.32
CA ARG A 120 -3.22 14.06 -3.24
C ARG A 120 -3.32 15.52 -2.80
N LYS A 121 -4.49 15.95 -2.31
CA LYS A 121 -4.69 17.28 -1.73
C LYS A 121 -3.78 17.47 -0.53
N LYS A 122 -3.78 16.51 0.40
CA LYS A 122 -2.93 16.55 1.59
C LYS A 122 -1.43 16.54 1.24
N GLY A 123 -1.00 15.75 0.27
CA GLY A 123 0.39 15.73 -0.20
C GLY A 123 0.83 17.10 -0.76
N ARG A 124 -0.04 17.80 -1.50
CA ARG A 124 0.25 19.17 -1.97
C ARG A 124 0.38 20.17 -0.81
N GLU A 125 -0.54 20.13 0.16
CA GLU A 125 -0.49 20.99 1.36
C GLU A 125 0.81 20.80 2.14
N LEU A 126 1.25 19.54 2.28
CA LEU A 126 2.47 19.18 3.00
C LEU A 126 3.74 19.33 2.14
N LYS A 127 3.61 19.68 0.85
CA LYS A 127 4.72 19.67 -0.13
C LYS A 127 5.49 18.33 -0.13
N LEU A 128 4.76 17.23 0.06
CA LEU A 128 5.30 15.88 0.15
C LEU A 128 5.12 15.14 -1.17
N PRO A 129 6.17 15.00 -1.98
CA PRO A 129 6.09 14.23 -3.23
C PRO A 129 5.96 12.74 -2.94
N VAL A 130 5.35 12.01 -3.89
CA VAL A 130 5.03 10.58 -3.73
C VAL A 130 6.27 9.71 -3.48
N TYR A 131 7.40 10.01 -4.11
CA TYR A 131 8.62 9.23 -3.91
C TYR A 131 9.18 9.34 -2.48
N ARG A 132 9.01 10.49 -1.83
CA ARG A 132 9.37 10.66 -0.41
C ARG A 132 8.36 9.99 0.52
N PHE A 133 7.07 10.06 0.18
CA PHE A 133 6.01 9.36 0.93
C PHE A 133 6.19 7.84 0.90
N LEU A 134 6.67 7.30 -0.24
CA LEU A 134 6.88 5.87 -0.45
C LEU A 134 8.35 5.45 -0.29
N LYS A 135 9.16 6.18 0.49
CA LYS A 135 10.58 5.87 0.69
C LYS A 135 10.81 4.40 1.00
N ASP A 136 10.25 3.89 2.09
CA ASP A 136 10.50 2.53 2.58
C ASP A 136 10.06 1.44 1.58
N PRO A 137 8.86 1.50 0.97
CA PRO A 137 8.48 0.56 -0.08
C PRO A 137 9.38 0.61 -1.31
N LEU A 138 9.85 1.80 -1.73
CA LEU A 138 10.74 1.95 -2.87
C LEU A 138 12.10 1.34 -2.58
N ILE A 139 12.68 1.62 -1.42
CA ILE A 139 13.94 1.00 -0.98
C ILE A 139 13.79 -0.54 -0.91
N ARG A 140 12.70 -1.02 -0.32
CA ARG A 140 12.43 -2.45 -0.22
C ARG A 140 12.35 -3.14 -1.60
N ARG A 141 11.86 -2.44 -2.61
CA ARG A 141 11.68 -3.00 -3.97
C ARG A 141 12.91 -2.87 -4.84
N PHE A 142 13.61 -1.74 -4.76
CA PHE A 142 14.65 -1.36 -5.71
C PHE A 142 16.04 -1.20 -5.09
N GLY A 143 16.14 -1.11 -3.77
CA GLY A 143 17.38 -0.86 -3.03
C GLY A 143 17.60 0.61 -2.69
N GLU A 144 18.51 0.83 -1.72
CA GLU A 144 18.86 2.17 -1.22
C GLU A 144 19.55 3.02 -2.29
N GLU A 145 20.49 2.44 -3.03
CA GLU A 145 21.25 3.13 -4.08
C GLU A 145 20.32 3.70 -5.16
N TRP A 146 19.42 2.85 -5.67
CA TRP A 146 18.41 3.27 -6.65
C TRP A 146 17.51 4.37 -6.10
N TYR A 147 17.11 4.28 -4.84
CA TYR A 147 16.28 5.31 -4.22
C TYR A 147 17.03 6.65 -4.11
N GLN A 148 18.32 6.63 -3.80
CA GLN A 148 19.14 7.84 -3.76
C GLN A 148 19.26 8.48 -5.14
N GLU A 149 19.52 7.70 -6.19
CA GLU A 149 19.54 8.19 -7.57
C GLU A 149 18.20 8.85 -7.97
N LEU A 150 17.08 8.24 -7.58
CA LEU A 150 15.75 8.82 -7.80
C LEU A 150 15.61 10.18 -7.10
N CYS A 151 16.10 10.33 -5.88
CA CYS A 151 16.04 11.58 -5.14
C CYS A 151 16.87 12.67 -5.84
N ASP A 152 18.09 12.35 -6.22
CA ASP A 152 19.02 13.28 -6.88
C ASP A 152 18.47 13.76 -8.23
N PHE A 153 17.89 12.84 -9.01
CA PHE A 153 17.23 13.16 -10.27
C PHE A 153 16.01 14.06 -10.06
N ALA A 154 15.16 13.73 -9.10
CA ALA A 154 13.96 14.53 -8.81
C ALA A 154 14.31 15.95 -8.35
N GLU A 155 15.34 16.11 -7.52
CA GLU A 155 15.78 17.40 -7.02
C GLU A 155 16.43 18.26 -8.13
N SER A 156 17.26 17.67 -8.97
CA SER A 156 17.85 18.36 -10.12
C SER A 156 16.79 18.85 -11.12
N THR A 157 15.77 18.03 -11.38
CA THR A 157 14.67 18.37 -12.29
C THR A 157 13.79 19.49 -11.73
N LEU A 158 13.53 19.48 -10.41
CA LEU A 158 12.78 20.57 -9.75
C LEU A 158 13.53 21.90 -9.72
N LEU A 159 14.86 21.88 -9.68
CA LEU A 159 15.70 23.09 -9.75
C LEU A 159 15.75 23.66 -11.18
N SER A 160 15.70 22.80 -12.19
CA SER A 160 15.76 23.22 -13.61
C SER A 160 14.46 23.88 -14.11
N ASN A 161 13.34 23.66 -13.42
CA ASN A 161 12.01 24.17 -13.79
C ASN A 161 11.55 25.41 -12.99
N LYS A 162 12.47 26.06 -12.29
CA LYS A 162 12.28 27.36 -11.61
C LYS A 162 12.96 28.48 -12.38
#